data_298026259f884ec90da26b3012fc1e6b
#
_entry.id   298026259f884ec90da26b3012fc1e6b
#
_cell.length_a   1.000
_cell.length_b   1.000
_cell.length_c   1.000
_cell.angle_alpha   90.00
_cell.angle_beta   90.00
_cell.angle_gamma   90.00
#
_symmetry.space_group_name_H-M   'P 1'
#
loop_
_entity.id
_entity.type
_entity.pdbx_description
1 polymer ?
#
loop_
_entity_poly.entity_id
_entity_poly.type
_entity_poly.pdbx_seq_one_letter_code
_entity_poly.pdbx_strand_id
1 'polypeptide(L)'
;MLKPKYIESILSITKEKHGEIECDVVCECGARHFIGYKNVIVRSAEEAAYEAAYNAFNDKYSRIRFGYENGVSYLYGMKSLFGEEILEKFEYKRLDSTEIVKAKCAECGKEYVLFDSRFHGYDATIPERESKYDRVVYDFAPIVWKKDKDGLATFTVKIRNDDSLEDFIENAYETDEETYSNSFGWIRIKAIDIKTKAKKTIIDIETQ
;
A
#
# COMPACT_ATOMS: atom_id res chain seq x y z
N MET A 1 11.66 -10.42 -13.91
CA MET A 1 10.95 -9.31 -13.23
C MET A 1 11.96 -8.35 -12.64
N LEU A 2 11.75 -7.06 -12.77
CA LEU A 2 12.64 -6.04 -12.19
C LEU A 2 12.21 -5.75 -10.75
N LYS A 3 13.17 -5.54 -9.85
CA LYS A 3 12.90 -5.02 -8.51
C LYS A 3 12.53 -3.54 -8.63
N PRO A 4 11.60 -3.03 -7.77
CA PRO A 4 11.32 -1.60 -7.74
C PRO A 4 12.60 -0.80 -7.49
N LYS A 5 12.84 0.20 -8.33
CA LYS A 5 14.10 0.98 -8.33
C LYS A 5 14.36 1.68 -7.00
N TYR A 6 13.31 2.17 -6.33
CA TYR A 6 13.42 2.91 -5.07
C TYR A 6 14.01 2.09 -3.90
N ILE A 7 13.92 0.74 -3.95
CA ILE A 7 14.49 -0.16 -2.94
C ILE A 7 15.38 -1.25 -3.54
N GLU A 8 15.72 -1.17 -4.83
CA GLU A 8 16.49 -2.19 -5.51
C GLU A 8 17.83 -2.52 -4.81
N SER A 9 18.53 -1.48 -4.31
CA SER A 9 19.83 -1.63 -3.65
C SER A 9 19.81 -2.43 -2.36
N ILE A 10 18.63 -2.54 -1.72
CA ILE A 10 18.47 -3.25 -0.44
C ILE A 10 17.68 -4.56 -0.56
N LEU A 11 17.19 -4.92 -1.75
CA LEU A 11 16.48 -6.16 -1.98
C LEU A 11 17.38 -7.27 -2.45
N SER A 12 17.52 -8.33 -1.64
CA SER A 12 18.20 -9.57 -1.98
C SER A 12 17.16 -10.63 -2.38
N ILE A 13 17.06 -10.98 -3.66
CA ILE A 13 16.10 -11.99 -4.15
C ILE A 13 16.41 -13.34 -3.51
N THR A 14 15.43 -13.92 -2.84
CA THR A 14 15.50 -15.26 -2.24
C THR A 14 14.68 -16.27 -3.03
N LYS A 15 13.66 -15.80 -3.77
CA LYS A 15 12.81 -16.65 -4.60
C LYS A 15 12.21 -15.84 -5.74
N GLU A 16 12.12 -16.46 -6.91
CA GLU A 16 11.43 -15.92 -8.07
C GLU A 16 10.59 -17.00 -8.73
N LYS A 17 9.30 -16.74 -8.96
CA LYS A 17 8.40 -17.70 -9.58
C LYS A 17 7.15 -17.00 -10.14
N HIS A 18 6.81 -17.27 -11.42
CA HIS A 18 5.55 -16.86 -12.05
C HIS A 18 5.18 -15.38 -11.84
N GLY A 19 6.09 -14.46 -12.17
CA GLY A 19 5.83 -13.04 -12.01
C GLY A 19 5.85 -12.51 -10.56
N GLU A 20 6.20 -13.36 -9.58
CA GLU A 20 6.37 -12.97 -8.16
C GLU A 20 7.84 -13.09 -7.76
N ILE A 21 8.36 -12.07 -7.07
CA ILE A 21 9.66 -12.12 -6.39
C ILE A 21 9.46 -12.05 -4.88
N GLU A 22 10.27 -12.82 -4.14
CA GLU A 22 10.41 -12.72 -2.69
C GLU A 22 11.83 -12.30 -2.37
N CYS A 23 11.99 -11.26 -1.58
CA CYS A 23 13.28 -10.67 -1.26
C CYS A 23 13.45 -10.51 0.23
N ASP A 24 14.66 -10.75 0.74
CA ASP A 24 15.07 -10.25 2.05
C ASP A 24 15.52 -8.79 1.92
N VAL A 25 15.22 -7.98 2.93
CA VAL A 25 15.78 -6.64 3.05
C VAL A 25 17.15 -6.72 3.70
N VAL A 26 18.15 -6.19 2.99
CA VAL A 26 19.55 -6.16 3.42
C VAL A 26 20.06 -4.75 3.28
N CYS A 27 20.54 -4.16 4.38
CA CYS A 27 21.12 -2.81 4.33
C CYS A 27 22.37 -2.79 3.44
N GLU A 28 22.67 -1.66 2.84
CA GLU A 28 23.91 -1.45 2.08
C GLU A 28 25.18 -1.72 2.91
N CYS A 29 25.12 -1.61 4.25
CA CYS A 29 26.22 -2.01 5.14
C CYS A 29 26.30 -3.54 5.37
N GLY A 30 25.42 -4.33 4.78
CA GLY A 30 25.33 -5.79 4.93
C GLY A 30 24.43 -6.26 6.08
N ALA A 31 23.96 -5.37 6.95
CA ALA A 31 23.10 -5.73 8.06
C ALA A 31 21.69 -6.17 7.59
N ARG A 32 21.06 -7.05 8.39
CA ARG A 32 19.70 -7.57 8.14
C ARG A 32 18.70 -7.24 9.24
N HIS A 33 19.14 -6.51 10.28
CA HIS A 33 18.32 -6.13 11.42
C HIS A 33 17.91 -4.67 11.33
N PHE A 34 16.62 -4.42 11.50
CA PHE A 34 16.02 -3.11 11.35
C PHE A 34 15.02 -2.83 12.48
N ILE A 35 14.82 -1.55 12.78
CA ILE A 35 13.65 -1.06 13.49
C ILE A 35 12.65 -0.62 12.41
N GLY A 36 11.47 -1.23 12.41
CA GLY A 36 10.40 -0.87 11.47
C GLY A 36 9.50 0.21 12.02
N TYR A 37 8.99 1.04 11.11
CA TYR A 37 8.01 2.08 11.41
C TYR A 37 6.87 2.02 10.41
N LYS A 38 5.66 2.32 10.90
CA LYS A 38 4.48 2.51 10.05
C LYS A 38 3.86 3.87 10.37
N ASN A 39 3.32 4.55 9.36
CA ASN A 39 2.60 5.80 9.59
C ASN A 39 1.38 5.57 10.47
N VAL A 40 1.10 6.54 11.33
CA VAL A 40 -0.10 6.56 12.17
C VAL A 40 -1.17 7.31 11.40
N ILE A 41 -2.23 6.62 11.02
CA ILE A 41 -3.41 7.26 10.43
C ILE A 41 -4.23 7.83 11.59
N VAL A 42 -4.14 9.15 11.79
CA VAL A 42 -5.00 9.86 12.76
C VAL A 42 -6.26 10.27 12.02
N ARG A 43 -7.34 9.54 12.24
CA ARG A 43 -8.64 9.88 11.66
C ARG A 43 -9.39 10.87 12.54
N SER A 44 -9.97 11.89 11.93
CA SER A 44 -10.91 12.77 12.63
C SER A 44 -12.17 12.00 13.06
N ALA A 45 -12.92 12.53 14.04
CA ALA A 45 -14.20 11.92 14.43
C ALA A 45 -15.19 11.87 13.27
N GLU A 46 -15.14 12.84 12.36
CA GLU A 46 -15.98 12.91 11.16
C GLU A 46 -15.61 11.80 10.16
N GLU A 47 -14.30 11.57 9.92
CA GLU A 47 -13.82 10.47 9.06
C GLU A 47 -14.17 9.11 9.64
N ALA A 48 -14.05 8.91 10.95
CA ALA A 48 -14.44 7.67 11.61
C ALA A 48 -15.95 7.40 11.50
N ALA A 49 -16.79 8.43 11.65
CA ALA A 49 -18.24 8.33 11.47
C ALA A 49 -18.61 8.02 10.00
N TYR A 50 -17.92 8.66 9.06
CA TYR A 50 -18.09 8.39 7.63
C TYR A 50 -17.70 6.93 7.28
N GLU A 51 -16.58 6.44 7.78
CA GLU A 51 -16.15 5.05 7.55
C GLU A 51 -17.14 4.04 8.11
N ALA A 52 -17.68 4.29 9.31
CA ALA A 52 -18.72 3.44 9.88
C ALA A 52 -19.99 3.42 9.01
N ALA A 53 -20.41 4.58 8.49
CA ALA A 53 -21.55 4.68 7.58
C ALA A 53 -21.29 3.98 6.23
N TYR A 54 -20.08 4.12 5.68
CA TYR A 54 -19.65 3.44 4.46
C TYR A 54 -19.67 1.91 4.63
N ASN A 55 -19.10 1.39 5.72
CA ASN A 55 -19.10 -0.03 6.01
C ASN A 55 -20.51 -0.58 6.19
N ALA A 56 -21.37 0.13 6.93
CA ALA A 56 -22.77 -0.24 7.10
C ALA A 56 -23.54 -0.27 5.77
N PHE A 57 -23.24 0.67 4.86
CA PHE A 57 -23.81 0.66 3.52
C PHE A 57 -23.36 -0.56 2.71
N ASN A 58 -22.06 -0.88 2.72
CA ASN A 58 -21.50 -2.04 2.04
C ASN A 58 -22.07 -3.36 2.60
N ASP A 59 -22.21 -3.48 3.90
CA ASP A 59 -22.80 -4.68 4.54
C ASP A 59 -24.27 -4.87 4.20
N LYS A 60 -24.99 -3.75 3.99
CA LYS A 60 -26.43 -3.76 3.66
C LYS A 60 -26.73 -4.23 2.24
N TYR A 61 -25.82 -3.97 1.29
CA TYR A 61 -26.04 -4.21 -0.13
C TYR A 61 -25.03 -5.22 -0.69
N SER A 62 -25.52 -6.36 -1.14
CA SER A 62 -24.70 -7.37 -1.83
C SER A 62 -24.32 -6.98 -3.26
N ARG A 63 -24.92 -5.92 -3.78
CA ARG A 63 -24.68 -5.36 -5.12
C ARG A 63 -24.53 -3.87 -5.04
N ILE A 64 -23.33 -3.39 -5.36
CA ILE A 64 -22.98 -1.98 -5.32
C ILE A 64 -22.42 -1.60 -6.68
N ARG A 65 -22.83 -0.41 -7.15
CA ARG A 65 -22.27 0.22 -8.34
C ARG A 65 -21.67 1.56 -7.94
N PHE A 66 -20.51 1.85 -8.50
CA PHE A 66 -19.94 3.18 -8.45
C PHE A 66 -20.52 4.07 -9.55
N GLY A 67 -20.71 5.33 -9.25
CA GLY A 67 -21.10 6.36 -10.22
C GLY A 67 -20.54 7.71 -9.85
N TYR A 68 -20.52 8.60 -10.85
CA TYR A 68 -20.01 9.95 -10.72
C TYR A 68 -21.02 10.92 -11.31
N GLU A 69 -21.46 11.90 -10.51
CA GLU A 69 -22.45 12.89 -10.90
C GLU A 69 -22.05 14.26 -10.36
N ASN A 70 -22.02 15.26 -11.22
CA ASN A 70 -21.77 16.66 -10.85
C ASN A 70 -20.50 16.88 -9.99
N GLY A 71 -19.42 16.16 -10.27
CA GLY A 71 -18.17 16.28 -9.49
C GLY A 71 -18.13 15.46 -8.20
N VAL A 72 -19.17 14.65 -7.91
CA VAL A 72 -19.26 13.84 -6.70
C VAL A 72 -19.34 12.36 -7.04
N SER A 73 -18.58 11.54 -6.33
CA SER A 73 -18.62 10.08 -6.45
C SER A 73 -19.70 9.50 -5.53
N TYR A 74 -20.38 8.46 -6.01
CA TYR A 74 -21.46 7.81 -5.26
C TYR A 74 -21.34 6.30 -5.32
N LEU A 75 -21.83 5.64 -4.26
CA LEU A 75 -22.18 4.21 -4.24
C LEU A 75 -23.70 4.09 -4.38
N TYR A 76 -24.13 3.20 -5.23
CA TYR A 76 -25.53 2.86 -5.45
C TYR A 76 -25.80 1.44 -4.96
N GLY A 77 -26.61 1.29 -3.91
CA GLY A 77 -27.12 0.02 -3.46
C GLY A 77 -28.27 -0.45 -4.35
N MET A 78 -28.19 -1.67 -4.89
CA MET A 78 -29.09 -2.16 -5.95
C MET A 78 -29.79 -3.46 -5.57
N LYS A 79 -31.05 -3.65 -6.05
CA LYS A 79 -31.83 -4.89 -5.89
C LYS A 79 -31.47 -5.98 -6.89
N SER A 80 -31.13 -5.63 -8.13
CA SER A 80 -30.83 -6.61 -9.19
C SER A 80 -29.74 -6.14 -10.15
N LEU A 81 -29.12 -7.09 -10.87
CA LEU A 81 -28.15 -6.81 -11.94
C LEU A 81 -28.80 -6.37 -13.26
N PHE A 82 -30.03 -6.79 -13.49
CA PHE A 82 -30.77 -6.58 -14.73
C PHE A 82 -32.10 -5.91 -14.37
N GLY A 83 -32.25 -4.67 -14.67
CA GLY A 83 -33.38 -3.84 -14.21
C GLY A 83 -32.95 -3.08 -12.97
N GLU A 84 -32.12 -2.08 -13.21
CA GLU A 84 -31.46 -1.28 -12.19
C GLU A 84 -32.47 -0.49 -11.36
N GLU A 85 -32.93 -1.07 -10.25
CA GLU A 85 -33.65 -0.32 -9.23
C GLU A 85 -32.64 0.17 -8.19
N ILE A 86 -32.34 1.46 -8.20
CA ILE A 86 -31.52 2.09 -7.17
C ILE A 86 -32.34 2.16 -5.88
N LEU A 87 -31.87 1.48 -4.83
CA LEU A 87 -32.53 1.46 -3.54
C LEU A 87 -32.04 2.57 -2.62
N GLU A 88 -30.78 2.88 -2.70
CA GLU A 88 -30.13 3.87 -1.87
C GLU A 88 -28.89 4.41 -2.58
N LYS A 89 -28.60 5.68 -2.34
CA LYS A 89 -27.44 6.39 -2.86
C LYS A 89 -26.64 6.91 -1.67
N PHE A 90 -25.35 6.58 -1.65
CA PHE A 90 -24.40 7.02 -0.63
C PHE A 90 -23.29 7.83 -1.28
N GLU A 91 -23.04 9.06 -0.81
CA GLU A 91 -21.93 9.88 -1.30
C GLU A 91 -20.63 9.23 -0.90
N TYR A 92 -19.79 8.89 -1.90
CA TYR A 92 -18.50 8.27 -1.67
C TYR A 92 -17.41 9.34 -1.55
N LYS A 93 -16.81 9.43 -0.37
CA LYS A 93 -15.63 10.23 -0.11
C LYS A 93 -14.42 9.30 0.00
N ARG A 94 -13.42 9.51 -0.83
CA ARG A 94 -12.17 8.76 -0.69
C ARG A 94 -11.48 9.23 0.58
N LEU A 95 -11.38 8.35 1.56
CA LEU A 95 -10.61 8.57 2.78
C LEU A 95 -9.11 8.47 2.46
N ASP A 96 -8.29 9.21 3.20
CA ASP A 96 -6.84 9.05 3.14
C ASP A 96 -6.47 7.67 3.69
N SER A 97 -6.13 6.76 2.81
CA SER A 97 -5.67 5.41 3.12
C SER A 97 -4.17 5.24 2.89
N THR A 98 -3.42 6.35 2.94
CA THR A 98 -1.97 6.31 2.71
C THR A 98 -1.28 5.35 3.67
N GLU A 99 -0.58 4.39 3.11
CA GLU A 99 0.21 3.39 3.84
C GLU A 99 1.69 3.65 3.58
N ILE A 100 2.45 3.94 4.64
CA ILE A 100 3.90 4.16 4.56
C ILE A 100 4.61 3.24 5.53
N VAL A 101 5.58 2.47 5.03
CA VAL A 101 6.43 1.60 5.84
C VAL A 101 7.88 2.02 5.67
N LYS A 102 8.56 2.27 6.78
CA LYS A 102 9.99 2.58 6.84
C LYS A 102 10.74 1.54 7.64
N ALA A 103 12.01 1.38 7.32
CA ALA A 103 12.94 0.55 8.08
C ALA A 103 14.24 1.32 8.35
N LYS A 104 14.68 1.35 9.60
CA LYS A 104 15.95 1.93 10.03
C LYS A 104 16.92 0.83 10.36
N CYS A 105 18.06 0.78 9.69
CA CYS A 105 19.10 -0.18 9.98
C CYS A 105 19.61 -0.05 11.42
N ALA A 106 19.64 -1.15 12.15
CA ALA A 106 20.07 -1.16 13.54
C ALA A 106 21.58 -0.90 13.70
N GLU A 107 22.38 -1.23 12.68
CA GLU A 107 23.83 -1.10 12.73
C GLU A 107 24.33 0.29 12.32
N CYS A 108 23.92 0.77 11.13
CA CYS A 108 24.42 2.05 10.59
C CYS A 108 23.44 3.22 10.71
N GLY A 109 22.21 2.97 11.15
CA GLY A 109 21.18 4.00 11.33
C GLY A 109 20.53 4.53 10.04
N LYS A 110 20.93 4.03 8.85
CA LYS A 110 20.35 4.45 7.56
C LYS A 110 18.87 4.07 7.51
N GLU A 111 18.03 4.99 7.05
CA GLU A 111 16.59 4.80 6.89
C GLU A 111 16.23 4.53 5.43
N TYR A 112 15.26 3.65 5.24
CA TYR A 112 14.72 3.27 3.94
C TYR A 112 13.19 3.33 3.97
N VAL A 113 12.58 3.81 2.90
CA VAL A 113 11.14 3.67 2.67
C VAL A 113 10.93 2.33 1.98
N LEU A 114 10.33 1.36 2.67
CA LEU A 114 10.03 0.05 2.09
C LEU A 114 8.79 0.09 1.21
N PHE A 115 7.84 0.97 1.53
CA PHE A 115 6.64 1.22 0.76
C PHE A 115 6.02 2.56 1.11
N ASP A 116 5.51 3.25 0.11
CA ASP A 116 4.70 4.45 0.24
C ASP A 116 3.63 4.42 -0.85
N SER A 117 2.37 4.22 -0.46
CA SER A 117 1.26 4.07 -1.41
C SER A 117 1.00 5.30 -2.28
N ARG A 118 1.60 6.45 -1.97
CA ARG A 118 1.49 7.66 -2.78
C ARG A 118 2.37 7.63 -4.03
N PHE A 119 3.50 6.92 -3.95
CA PHE A 119 4.58 6.95 -4.95
C PHE A 119 4.96 5.57 -5.50
N HIS A 120 4.40 4.49 -4.94
CA HIS A 120 4.77 3.14 -5.30
C HIS A 120 3.53 2.31 -5.65
N GLY A 121 3.68 1.44 -6.62
CA GLY A 121 2.61 0.60 -7.13
C GLY A 121 1.87 1.22 -8.31
N TYR A 122 0.77 0.61 -8.69
CA TYR A 122 -0.02 0.99 -9.87
C TYR A 122 -0.55 2.43 -9.79
N ASP A 123 -1.04 2.81 -8.62
CA ASP A 123 -1.57 4.16 -8.35
C ASP A 123 -0.53 5.29 -8.48
N ALA A 124 0.77 4.95 -8.38
CA ALA A 124 1.86 5.91 -8.53
C ALA A 124 1.98 6.48 -9.94
N THR A 125 1.40 5.80 -10.93
CA THR A 125 1.43 6.23 -12.34
C THR A 125 0.45 7.37 -12.67
N ILE A 126 -0.33 7.85 -11.69
CA ILE A 126 -1.32 8.92 -11.90
C ILE A 126 -0.70 10.29 -11.60
N PRO A 127 -0.38 11.12 -12.61
CA PRO A 127 0.37 12.39 -12.46
C PRO A 127 -0.27 13.41 -11.50
N GLU A 128 -1.59 13.37 -11.37
CA GLU A 128 -2.33 14.34 -10.54
C GLU A 128 -2.15 14.15 -9.02
N ARG A 129 -1.51 13.06 -8.59
CA ARG A 129 -1.34 12.75 -7.16
C ARG A 129 -0.21 13.52 -6.50
N GLU A 130 0.87 13.82 -7.19
CA GLU A 130 2.04 14.48 -6.61
C GLU A 130 1.69 15.81 -5.93
N SER A 131 0.89 16.66 -6.57
CA SER A 131 0.55 17.99 -6.03
C SER A 131 -0.37 17.95 -4.80
N LYS A 132 -1.10 16.86 -4.59
CA LYS A 132 -2.11 16.75 -3.54
C LYS A 132 -1.54 16.28 -2.20
N TYR A 133 -0.44 15.53 -2.24
CA TYR A 133 0.16 14.88 -1.06
C TYR A 133 1.42 15.56 -0.51
N ASP A 134 2.01 16.52 -1.21
CA ASP A 134 3.26 17.20 -0.81
C ASP A 134 3.19 17.94 0.54
N ARG A 135 1.98 18.14 1.07
CA ARG A 135 1.76 18.91 2.32
C ARG A 135 1.36 18.05 3.51
N VAL A 136 1.17 16.75 3.34
CA VAL A 136 0.72 15.89 4.44
C VAL A 136 1.93 15.34 5.18
N VAL A 137 2.09 15.77 6.42
CA VAL A 137 3.10 15.23 7.33
C VAL A 137 2.50 14.05 8.09
N TYR A 138 3.16 12.91 8.04
CA TYR A 138 2.73 11.72 8.76
C TYR A 138 3.59 11.51 10.00
N ASP A 139 2.93 11.20 11.12
CA ASP A 139 3.59 10.65 12.29
C ASP A 139 3.87 9.16 12.09
N PHE A 140 4.97 8.69 12.65
CA PHE A 140 5.38 7.29 12.56
C PHE A 140 5.45 6.64 13.93
N ALA A 141 4.86 5.46 14.06
CA ALA A 141 4.99 4.62 15.23
C ALA A 141 5.90 3.41 14.92
N PRO A 142 6.74 2.99 15.89
CA PRO A 142 7.54 1.79 15.72
C PRO A 142 6.64 0.54 15.65
N ILE A 143 7.06 -0.42 14.83
CA ILE A 143 6.42 -1.74 14.76
C ILE A 143 6.86 -2.51 16.00
N VAL A 144 5.97 -2.62 16.99
CA VAL A 144 6.25 -3.28 18.26
C VAL A 144 5.72 -4.72 18.30
N TRP A 145 6.33 -5.53 19.12
CA TRP A 145 5.97 -6.93 19.37
C TRP A 145 5.43 -7.09 20.80
N LYS A 146 4.46 -7.98 20.97
CA LYS A 146 3.85 -8.19 22.30
C LYS A 146 4.86 -8.59 23.40
N LYS A 147 5.93 -9.29 23.01
CA LYS A 147 6.94 -9.86 23.93
C LYS A 147 8.34 -9.22 23.77
N ASP A 148 8.54 -8.39 22.77
CA ASP A 148 9.81 -7.68 22.57
C ASP A 148 9.55 -6.19 22.31
N LYS A 149 10.11 -5.34 23.17
CA LYS A 149 9.97 -3.88 23.08
C LYS A 149 11.07 -3.23 22.23
N ASP A 150 12.15 -3.96 21.97
CA ASP A 150 13.28 -3.40 21.18
C ASP A 150 12.91 -3.25 19.70
N GLY A 151 11.88 -3.95 19.24
CA GLY A 151 11.32 -3.80 17.91
C GLY A 151 12.23 -4.22 16.77
N LEU A 152 13.34 -4.93 17.06
CA LEU A 152 14.28 -5.38 16.04
C LEU A 152 13.69 -6.52 15.21
N ALA A 153 13.69 -6.35 13.89
CA ALA A 153 13.14 -7.31 12.98
C ALA A 153 13.99 -7.49 11.71
N THR A 154 13.82 -8.62 11.04
CA THR A 154 14.16 -8.79 9.64
C THR A 154 12.90 -8.54 8.81
N PHE A 155 13.08 -8.03 7.58
CA PHE A 155 11.98 -7.78 6.67
C PHE A 155 12.08 -8.66 5.43
N THR A 156 10.93 -9.16 4.98
CA THR A 156 10.76 -9.79 3.67
C THR A 156 9.76 -9.00 2.86
N VAL A 157 10.07 -8.76 1.61
CA VAL A 157 9.20 -8.06 0.65
C VAL A 157 8.85 -9.05 -0.46
N LYS A 158 7.56 -9.23 -0.72
CA LYS A 158 7.05 -9.94 -1.88
C LYS A 158 6.39 -8.96 -2.81
N ILE A 159 6.69 -9.07 -4.09
CA ILE A 159 6.16 -8.20 -5.13
C ILE A 159 5.67 -9.07 -6.28
N ARG A 160 4.52 -8.75 -6.83
CA ARG A 160 3.96 -9.37 -8.03
C ARG A 160 3.61 -8.29 -9.04
N ASN A 161 4.11 -8.45 -10.26
CA ASN A 161 3.59 -7.73 -11.39
C ASN A 161 2.37 -8.47 -11.91
N ASP A 162 1.36 -7.72 -12.29
CA ASP A 162 0.17 -8.24 -12.92
C ASP A 162 0.31 -8.08 -14.44
N ASP A 163 -0.20 -9.04 -15.23
CA ASP A 163 -0.17 -8.94 -16.70
C ASP A 163 -0.93 -7.68 -17.17
N SER A 164 -1.95 -7.24 -16.41
CA SER A 164 -2.66 -5.98 -16.63
C SER A 164 -1.78 -4.73 -16.47
N LEU A 165 -0.69 -4.81 -15.73
CA LEU A 165 0.27 -3.71 -15.59
C LEU A 165 1.04 -3.49 -16.90
N GLU A 166 1.43 -4.54 -17.60
CA GLU A 166 2.10 -4.43 -18.91
C GLU A 166 1.16 -3.76 -19.94
N ASP A 167 -0.11 -4.19 -20.00
CA ASP A 167 -1.12 -3.60 -20.87
C ASP A 167 -1.38 -2.12 -20.53
N PHE A 168 -1.39 -1.78 -19.25
CA PHE A 168 -1.58 -0.39 -18.81
C PHE A 168 -0.40 0.50 -19.22
N ILE A 169 0.80 -0.01 -19.09
CA ILE A 169 2.03 0.70 -19.41
C ILE A 169 2.16 0.95 -20.91
N GLU A 170 1.81 -0.04 -21.73
CA GLU A 170 1.78 0.12 -23.19
C GLU A 170 0.76 1.18 -23.65
N ASN A 171 -0.28 1.42 -22.84
CA ASN A 171 -1.36 2.37 -23.12
C ASN A 171 -1.27 3.69 -22.33
N ALA A 172 -0.36 3.81 -21.36
CA ALA A 172 -0.18 5.03 -20.57
C ALA A 172 0.69 6.04 -21.31
N TYR A 173 0.07 7.03 -21.93
CA TYR A 173 0.67 7.98 -22.86
C TYR A 173 1.74 8.92 -22.30
N GLU A 174 1.97 9.01 -20.99
CA GLU A 174 2.88 9.99 -20.38
C GLU A 174 3.57 9.50 -19.09
N THR A 175 3.77 8.20 -18.91
CA THR A 175 4.48 7.69 -17.74
C THR A 175 5.99 7.79 -17.96
N ASP A 176 6.69 8.49 -17.08
CA ASP A 176 8.15 8.50 -17.11
C ASP A 176 8.74 7.14 -16.69
N GLU A 177 10.00 6.91 -17.10
CA GLU A 177 10.68 5.64 -16.81
C GLU A 177 10.86 5.40 -15.31
N GLU A 178 10.93 6.45 -14.49
CA GLU A 178 11.08 6.35 -13.04
C GLU A 178 9.80 5.88 -12.37
N THR A 179 8.67 6.47 -12.73
CA THR A 179 7.34 6.06 -12.26
C THR A 179 7.06 4.60 -12.64
N TYR A 180 7.37 4.25 -13.90
CA TYR A 180 7.24 2.88 -14.38
C TYR A 180 8.07 1.88 -13.56
N SER A 181 9.32 2.21 -13.28
CA SER A 181 10.23 1.32 -12.56
C SER A 181 9.83 1.05 -11.10
N ASN A 182 8.89 1.82 -10.56
CA ASN A 182 8.35 1.68 -9.20
C ASN A 182 6.95 1.06 -9.17
N SER A 183 6.37 0.75 -10.34
CA SER A 183 5.04 0.17 -10.46
C SER A 183 5.02 -1.34 -10.25
N PHE A 184 3.98 -1.85 -9.61
CA PHE A 184 3.71 -3.27 -9.40
C PHE A 184 2.25 -3.45 -9.00
N GLY A 185 1.66 -4.62 -9.30
CA GLY A 185 0.24 -4.89 -9.04
C GLY A 185 -0.06 -5.29 -7.59
N TRP A 186 0.93 -5.82 -6.86
CA TRP A 186 0.73 -6.26 -5.49
C TRP A 186 2.03 -6.27 -4.69
N ILE A 187 1.93 -5.89 -3.42
CA ILE A 187 3.05 -5.95 -2.47
C ILE A 187 2.62 -6.53 -1.12
N ARG A 188 3.49 -7.37 -0.57
CA ARG A 188 3.39 -7.82 0.82
C ARG A 188 4.71 -7.59 1.54
N ILE A 189 4.66 -6.89 2.66
CA ILE A 189 5.79 -6.70 3.57
C ILE A 189 5.51 -7.46 4.86
N LYS A 190 6.43 -8.34 5.21
CA LYS A 190 6.43 -9.06 6.50
C LYS A 190 7.64 -8.67 7.32
N ALA A 191 7.41 -8.49 8.62
CA ALA A 191 8.47 -8.38 9.61
C ALA A 191 8.53 -9.65 10.44
N ILE A 192 9.74 -10.05 10.83
CA ILE A 192 10.01 -11.21 11.68
C ILE A 192 10.86 -10.72 12.86
N ASP A 193 10.31 -10.79 14.05
CA ASP A 193 11.00 -10.48 15.31
C ASP A 193 12.25 -11.35 15.45
N ILE A 194 13.41 -10.75 15.70
CA ILE A 194 14.67 -11.49 15.74
C ILE A 194 14.80 -12.38 16.98
N LYS A 195 14.15 -12.02 18.11
CA LYS A 195 14.21 -12.77 19.37
C LYS A 195 13.18 -13.88 19.42
N THR A 196 11.92 -13.55 19.16
CA THR A 196 10.80 -14.48 19.34
C THR A 196 10.45 -15.27 18.09
N LYS A 197 11.00 -14.86 16.92
CA LYS A 197 10.64 -15.41 15.60
C LYS A 197 9.17 -15.21 15.22
N ALA A 198 8.46 -14.37 15.97
CA ALA A 198 7.09 -14.01 15.64
C ALA A 198 7.05 -13.28 14.30
N LYS A 199 6.03 -13.61 13.48
CA LYS A 199 5.83 -13.01 12.15
C LYS A 199 4.65 -12.05 12.19
N LYS A 200 4.77 -10.92 11.52
CA LYS A 200 3.69 -9.94 11.37
C LYS A 200 3.65 -9.46 9.92
N THR A 201 2.49 -9.55 9.29
CA THR A 201 2.26 -8.88 8.01
C THR A 201 2.02 -7.41 8.30
N ILE A 202 2.82 -6.55 7.70
CA ILE A 202 2.77 -5.09 7.88
C ILE A 202 1.91 -4.47 6.77
N ILE A 203 2.15 -4.90 5.53
CA ILE A 203 1.42 -4.51 4.32
C ILE A 203 1.05 -5.78 3.57
N ASP A 204 -0.15 -5.80 2.99
CA ASP A 204 -0.63 -6.83 2.07
C ASP A 204 -1.74 -6.18 1.23
N ILE A 205 -1.36 -5.53 0.13
CA ILE A 205 -2.28 -4.74 -0.68
C ILE A 205 -2.06 -4.98 -2.16
N GLU A 206 -3.15 -4.98 -2.90
CA GLU A 206 -3.17 -4.80 -4.35
C GLU A 206 -3.14 -3.29 -4.61
N THR A 207 -2.22 -2.87 -5.47
CA THR A 207 -2.09 -1.49 -5.91
C THR A 207 -2.91 -1.36 -7.19
N GLN A 208 -4.09 -0.72 -7.10
CA GLN A 208 -5.00 -0.50 -8.24
C GLN A 208 -4.94 0.94 -8.69
#